data_518a1a2c0a00b6cdc091003a3e7be6ab
#
_entry.id   518a1a2c0a00b6cdc091003a3e7be6ab
#
_cell.length_a   1.000
_cell.length_b   1.000
_cell.length_c   1.000
_cell.angle_alpha   90.00
_cell.angle_beta   90.00
_cell.angle_gamma   90.00
#
_symmetry.space_group_name_H-M   'P 1'
#
loop_
_entity.id
_entity.type
_entity.pdbx_description
1 polymer ?
#
loop_
_entity_poly.entity_id
_entity_poly.type
_entity_poly.pdbx_seq_one_letter_code
_entity_poly.pdbx_strand_id
1 'polypeptide(L)'
;MTPLNSSPRLLSFCFKLVLVLLLAYLLLSGFYMWIIGGTAIYVSSAVLLAITAYAFKLGKYQKLCAVLNVLMSALALYFSTAHLFFSPIQFFIFLPALFFVMLAFTRLSKARSLSKVLIFISLLVWSGVHFTQLEQLRAYYKTQHTGESWQQYGAL
;
A
#
# COMPACT_ATOMS: atom_id res chain seq x y z
N MET A 1 7.28 -42.18 1.00
CA MET A 1 6.87 -40.77 1.24
C MET A 1 7.17 -39.98 -0.02
N THR A 2 6.17 -39.78 -0.87
CA THR A 2 6.29 -38.96 -2.07
C THR A 2 6.31 -37.50 -1.65
N PRO A 3 7.29 -36.67 -2.07
CA PRO A 3 7.29 -35.25 -1.77
C PRO A 3 6.07 -34.62 -2.40
N LEU A 4 5.31 -33.86 -1.61
CA LEU A 4 4.22 -33.00 -2.05
C LEU A 4 4.79 -31.99 -3.07
N ASN A 5 4.74 -32.36 -4.34
CA ASN A 5 5.04 -31.48 -5.45
C ASN A 5 3.89 -30.46 -5.53
N SER A 6 3.95 -29.44 -4.66
CA SER A 6 3.07 -28.30 -4.76
C SER A 6 3.24 -27.72 -6.16
N SER A 7 2.26 -27.96 -7.03
CA SER A 7 2.38 -27.59 -8.44
C SER A 7 2.68 -26.09 -8.53
N PRO A 8 3.63 -25.65 -9.36
CA PRO A 8 3.98 -24.23 -9.48
C PRO A 8 2.78 -23.33 -9.81
N ARG A 9 1.70 -23.95 -10.30
CA ARG A 9 0.41 -23.29 -10.53
C ARG A 9 -0.33 -22.93 -9.25
N LEU A 10 -0.30 -23.80 -8.22
CA LEU A 10 -0.95 -23.55 -6.93
C LEU A 10 -0.25 -22.39 -6.20
N LEU A 11 1.09 -22.38 -6.16
CA LEU A 11 1.86 -21.31 -5.55
C LEU A 11 1.61 -19.97 -6.24
N SER A 12 1.57 -19.94 -7.57
CA SER A 12 1.24 -18.73 -8.35
C SER A 12 -0.18 -18.24 -8.09
N PHE A 13 -1.14 -19.15 -7.91
CA PHE A 13 -2.52 -18.80 -7.59
C PHE A 13 -2.62 -18.21 -6.19
N CYS A 14 -2.02 -18.84 -5.18
CA CYS A 14 -1.99 -18.33 -3.81
C CYS A 14 -1.36 -16.93 -3.74
N PHE A 15 -0.24 -16.70 -4.44
CA PHE A 15 0.41 -15.40 -4.49
C PHE A 15 -0.51 -14.31 -5.09
N LYS A 16 -1.21 -14.61 -6.19
CA LYS A 16 -2.16 -13.69 -6.80
C LYS A 16 -3.35 -13.39 -5.87
N LEU A 17 -3.86 -14.41 -5.19
CA LEU A 17 -4.96 -14.26 -4.23
C LEU A 17 -4.55 -13.34 -3.08
N VAL A 18 -3.39 -13.58 -2.47
CA VAL A 18 -2.87 -12.73 -1.39
C VAL A 18 -2.66 -11.30 -1.86
N LEU A 19 -2.13 -11.09 -3.07
CA LEU A 19 -1.97 -9.75 -3.63
C LEU A 19 -3.31 -9.03 -3.79
N VAL A 20 -4.33 -9.72 -4.30
CA VAL A 20 -5.68 -9.14 -4.45
C VAL A 20 -6.28 -8.79 -3.08
N LEU A 21 -6.12 -9.68 -2.08
CA LEU A 21 -6.60 -9.43 -0.73
C LEU A 21 -5.90 -8.23 -0.06
N LEU A 22 -4.58 -8.09 -0.25
CA LEU A 22 -3.83 -6.93 0.24
C LEU A 22 -4.30 -5.62 -0.41
N LEU A 23 -4.50 -5.62 -1.73
CA LEU A 23 -5.01 -4.44 -2.44
C LEU A 23 -6.43 -4.09 -2.01
N ALA A 24 -7.30 -5.09 -1.86
CA ALA A 24 -8.66 -4.89 -1.35
C ALA A 24 -8.65 -4.32 0.08
N TYR A 25 -7.80 -4.85 0.96
CA TYR A 25 -7.63 -4.34 2.31
C TYR A 25 -7.18 -2.87 2.30
N LEU A 26 -6.19 -2.52 1.49
CA LEU A 26 -5.69 -1.13 1.39
C LEU A 26 -6.75 -0.18 0.84
N LEU A 27 -7.56 -0.61 -0.12
CA LEU A 27 -8.69 0.17 -0.64
C LEU A 27 -9.77 0.41 0.42
N LEU A 28 -10.18 -0.64 1.11
CA LEU A 28 -11.22 -0.56 2.14
C LEU A 28 -10.75 0.27 3.34
N SER A 29 -9.53 0.05 3.81
CA SER A 29 -8.96 0.80 4.93
C SER A 29 -8.73 2.27 4.56
N GLY A 30 -8.29 2.56 3.34
CA GLY A 30 -8.15 3.92 2.84
C GLY A 30 -9.50 4.65 2.75
N PHE A 31 -10.55 3.97 2.29
CA PHE A 31 -11.90 4.50 2.25
C PHE A 31 -12.45 4.78 3.66
N TYR A 32 -12.21 3.87 4.60
CA TYR A 32 -12.57 4.06 5.99
C TYR A 32 -11.88 5.29 6.60
N MET A 33 -10.57 5.45 6.38
CA MET A 33 -9.83 6.63 6.82
C MET A 33 -10.35 7.93 6.19
N TRP A 34 -10.81 7.90 4.95
CA TRP A 34 -11.43 9.05 4.31
C TRP A 34 -12.74 9.47 4.98
N ILE A 35 -13.59 8.51 5.35
CA ILE A 35 -14.87 8.78 6.05
C ILE A 35 -14.61 9.42 7.43
N ILE A 36 -13.56 9.01 8.14
CA ILE A 36 -13.23 9.47 9.48
C ILE A 36 -12.50 10.84 9.49
N GLY A 37 -12.18 11.40 8.33
CA GLY A 37 -11.43 12.66 8.21
C GLY A 37 -10.03 12.49 7.65
N GLY A 38 -9.70 11.28 7.17
CA GLY A 38 -8.51 11.04 6.36
C GLY A 38 -8.59 11.77 5.02
N THR A 39 -7.45 12.12 4.45
CA THR A 39 -7.39 12.82 3.19
C THR A 39 -7.77 11.90 2.03
N ALA A 40 -8.58 12.40 1.09
CA ALA A 40 -8.95 11.71 -0.16
C ALA A 40 -7.73 11.20 -0.96
N ILE A 41 -6.56 11.74 -0.69
CA ILE A 41 -5.27 11.41 -1.31
C ILE A 41 -4.86 9.97 -1.00
N TYR A 42 -5.12 9.45 0.21
CA TYR A 42 -4.83 8.05 0.54
C TYR A 42 -5.67 7.08 -0.27
N VAL A 43 -6.97 7.38 -0.42
CA VAL A 43 -7.87 6.56 -1.26
C VAL A 43 -7.40 6.61 -2.72
N SER A 44 -7.08 7.80 -3.22
CA SER A 44 -6.62 7.97 -4.60
C SER A 44 -5.33 7.21 -4.87
N SER A 45 -4.36 7.23 -3.95
CA SER A 45 -3.11 6.49 -4.08
C SER A 45 -3.34 4.96 -4.06
N ALA A 46 -4.21 4.46 -3.19
CA ALA A 46 -4.55 3.04 -3.13
C ALA A 46 -5.29 2.57 -4.40
N VAL A 47 -6.25 3.37 -4.90
CA VAL A 47 -6.95 3.09 -6.17
C VAL A 47 -5.95 3.06 -7.32
N LEU A 48 -5.05 4.02 -7.41
CA LEU A 48 -4.07 4.08 -8.49
C LEU A 48 -3.07 2.93 -8.43
N LEU A 49 -2.71 2.49 -7.20
CA LEU A 49 -1.89 1.29 -7.02
C LEU A 49 -2.58 0.04 -7.56
N ALA A 50 -3.88 -0.13 -7.27
CA ALA A 50 -4.68 -1.23 -7.79
C ALA A 50 -4.79 -1.19 -9.33
N ILE A 51 -5.02 0.00 -9.90
CA ILE A 51 -5.05 0.20 -11.37
C ILE A 51 -3.68 -0.14 -11.97
N THR A 52 -2.58 0.27 -11.33
CA THR A 52 -1.22 -0.05 -11.77
C THR A 52 -0.98 -1.56 -11.78
N ALA A 53 -1.35 -2.26 -10.71
CA ALA A 53 -1.24 -3.71 -10.63
C ALA A 53 -2.06 -4.42 -11.74
N TYR A 54 -3.26 -3.92 -12.02
CA TYR A 54 -4.10 -4.42 -13.10
C TYR A 54 -3.51 -4.16 -14.49
N ALA A 55 -2.97 -2.96 -14.74
CA ALA A 55 -2.27 -2.62 -15.98
C ALA A 55 -1.07 -3.55 -16.23
N PHE A 56 -0.34 -3.93 -15.18
CA PHE A 56 0.73 -4.90 -15.27
C PHE A 56 0.24 -6.31 -15.65
N LYS A 57 -0.92 -6.71 -15.14
CA LYS A 57 -1.55 -7.98 -15.53
C LYS A 57 -1.95 -7.98 -17.01
N LEU A 58 -2.49 -6.88 -17.52
CA LEU A 58 -2.92 -6.75 -18.91
C LEU A 58 -1.76 -6.52 -19.89
N GLY A 59 -0.57 -6.12 -19.41
CA GLY A 59 0.56 -5.78 -20.26
C GLY A 59 0.44 -4.43 -20.98
N LYS A 60 -0.64 -3.68 -20.75
CA LYS A 60 -0.92 -2.38 -21.41
C LYS A 60 -0.70 -1.22 -20.42
N TYR A 61 -0.22 -0.11 -20.93
CA TYR A 61 -0.03 1.15 -20.19
C TYR A 61 0.82 1.06 -18.91
N GLN A 62 1.64 -0.01 -18.77
CA GLN A 62 2.44 -0.28 -17.58
C GLN A 62 3.30 0.90 -17.16
N LYS A 63 4.00 1.51 -18.11
CA LYS A 63 4.92 2.64 -17.85
C LYS A 63 4.15 3.87 -17.36
N LEU A 64 3.05 4.22 -18.03
CA LEU A 64 2.22 5.37 -17.67
C LEU A 64 1.64 5.19 -16.26
N CYS A 65 1.01 4.05 -15.99
CA CYS A 65 0.43 3.76 -14.69
C CYS A 65 1.48 3.75 -13.57
N ALA A 66 2.68 3.23 -13.82
CA ALA A 66 3.77 3.25 -12.85
C ALA A 66 4.24 4.67 -12.52
N VAL A 67 4.40 5.53 -13.53
CA VAL A 67 4.78 6.94 -13.34
C VAL A 67 3.70 7.72 -12.59
N LEU A 68 2.43 7.58 -12.99
CA LEU A 68 1.31 8.23 -12.30
C LEU A 68 1.21 7.79 -10.83
N ASN A 69 1.48 6.51 -10.54
CA ASN A 69 1.49 5.99 -9.18
C ASN A 69 2.60 6.64 -8.34
N VAL A 70 3.79 6.85 -8.90
CA VAL A 70 4.88 7.57 -8.21
C VAL A 70 4.47 9.01 -7.92
N LEU A 71 3.91 9.73 -8.90
CA LEU A 71 3.47 11.11 -8.73
C LEU A 71 2.41 11.23 -7.64
N MET A 72 1.40 10.37 -7.65
CA MET A 72 0.35 10.37 -6.63
C MET A 72 0.86 9.99 -5.25
N SER A 73 1.79 9.03 -5.16
CA SER A 73 2.43 8.67 -3.89
C SER A 73 3.28 9.81 -3.34
N ALA A 74 3.99 10.54 -4.20
CA ALA A 74 4.76 11.73 -3.81
C ALA A 74 3.86 12.85 -3.31
N LEU A 75 2.72 13.10 -3.99
CA LEU A 75 1.71 14.06 -3.54
C LEU A 75 1.12 13.65 -2.18
N ALA A 76 0.77 12.38 -2.01
CA ALA A 76 0.26 11.87 -0.73
C ALA A 76 1.28 12.09 0.39
N LEU A 77 2.56 11.85 0.11
CA LEU A 77 3.65 12.10 1.07
C LEU A 77 3.77 13.58 1.41
N TYR A 78 3.76 14.45 0.40
CA TYR A 78 3.85 15.91 0.57
C TYR A 78 2.70 16.44 1.45
N PHE A 79 1.46 16.07 1.16
CA PHE A 79 0.32 16.50 1.96
C PHE A 79 0.34 15.91 3.37
N SER A 80 0.83 14.69 3.55
CA SER A 80 1.02 14.13 4.89
C SER A 80 2.02 14.91 5.73
N THR A 81 3.13 15.38 5.12
CA THR A 81 4.14 16.19 5.81
C THR A 81 3.64 17.57 6.18
N ALA A 82 2.78 18.16 5.32
CA ALA A 82 2.23 19.51 5.54
C ALA A 82 1.19 19.56 6.67
N HIS A 83 0.55 18.45 7.02
CA HIS A 83 -0.54 18.38 7.98
C HIS A 83 -0.19 17.74 9.34
N LEU A 84 1.03 17.90 9.84
CA LEU A 84 1.47 17.58 11.22
C LEU A 84 1.44 16.08 11.63
N PHE A 85 1.07 15.17 10.75
CA PHE A 85 1.08 13.73 11.02
C PHE A 85 2.22 12.99 10.34
N PHE A 86 3.37 13.64 10.21
CA PHE A 86 4.52 13.00 9.58
C PHE A 86 5.11 11.93 10.49
N SER A 87 4.86 10.69 10.11
CA SER A 87 5.64 9.55 10.60
C SER A 87 6.57 9.08 9.48
N PRO A 88 7.86 8.79 9.77
CA PRO A 88 8.78 8.19 8.78
C PRO A 88 8.23 6.91 8.16
N ILE A 89 7.31 6.25 8.84
CA ILE A 89 6.55 5.08 8.40
C ILE A 89 5.77 5.35 7.10
N GLN A 90 5.34 6.59 6.84
CA GLN A 90 4.61 6.95 5.61
C GLN A 90 5.45 6.81 4.35
N PHE A 91 6.78 6.79 4.44
CA PHE A 91 7.65 6.48 3.29
C PHE A 91 7.37 5.08 2.71
N PHE A 92 6.87 4.14 3.51
CA PHE A 92 6.51 2.82 3.01
C PHE A 92 5.40 2.84 1.96
N ILE A 93 4.56 3.90 1.91
CA ILE A 93 3.55 4.10 0.86
C ILE A 93 4.21 4.32 -0.50
N PHE A 94 5.37 4.94 -0.52
CA PHE A 94 6.10 5.27 -1.74
C PHE A 94 6.86 4.08 -2.34
N LEU A 95 7.28 3.14 -1.51
CA LEU A 95 8.08 1.99 -1.94
C LEU A 95 7.41 1.11 -3.01
N PRO A 96 6.13 0.71 -2.90
CA PRO A 96 5.49 -0.07 -3.96
C PRO A 96 5.50 0.64 -5.30
N ALA A 97 5.28 1.97 -5.30
CA ALA A 97 5.29 2.78 -6.52
C ALA A 97 6.65 2.77 -7.21
N LEU A 98 7.74 2.92 -6.44
CA LEU A 98 9.11 2.82 -6.97
C LEU A 98 9.40 1.45 -7.58
N PHE A 99 8.99 0.38 -6.92
CA PHE A 99 9.20 -0.97 -7.45
C PHE A 99 8.37 -1.26 -8.70
N PHE A 100 7.18 -0.67 -8.84
CA PHE A 100 6.42 -0.73 -10.08
C PHE A 100 7.13 -0.01 -11.22
N VAL A 101 7.76 1.13 -10.97
CA VAL A 101 8.61 1.80 -11.99
C VAL A 101 9.79 0.92 -12.37
N MET A 102 10.51 0.37 -11.40
CA MET A 102 11.59 -0.57 -11.69
C MET A 102 11.09 -1.74 -12.55
N LEU A 103 9.93 -2.31 -12.24
CA LEU A 103 9.35 -3.41 -13.01
C LEU A 103 8.96 -2.98 -14.43
N ALA A 104 8.46 -1.75 -14.64
CA ALA A 104 8.02 -1.25 -15.93
C ALA A 104 9.19 -0.97 -16.89
N PHE A 105 10.32 -0.52 -16.35
CA PHE A 105 11.47 -0.08 -17.16
C PHE A 105 12.58 -1.12 -17.27
N THR A 106 12.61 -2.13 -16.41
CA THR A 106 13.64 -3.16 -16.50
C THR A 106 13.29 -4.25 -17.53
N ARG A 107 14.27 -4.64 -18.34
CA ARG A 107 14.18 -5.77 -19.26
C ARG A 107 14.81 -7.05 -18.70
N LEU A 108 15.64 -6.93 -17.68
CA LEU A 108 16.36 -8.06 -17.07
C LEU A 108 15.40 -8.96 -16.29
N SER A 109 15.37 -10.25 -16.61
CA SER A 109 14.46 -11.22 -15.99
C SER A 109 14.64 -11.35 -14.47
N LYS A 110 15.89 -11.37 -14.00
CA LYS A 110 16.22 -11.40 -12.56
C LYS A 110 15.72 -10.14 -11.83
N ALA A 111 15.95 -8.95 -12.40
CA ALA A 111 15.50 -7.69 -11.82
C ALA A 111 13.97 -7.59 -11.80
N ARG A 112 13.29 -8.11 -12.83
CA ARG A 112 11.82 -8.19 -12.84
C ARG A 112 11.26 -9.12 -11.76
N SER A 113 11.90 -10.27 -11.55
CA SER A 113 11.52 -11.19 -10.48
C SER A 113 11.72 -10.56 -9.11
N LEU A 114 12.88 -9.94 -8.87
CA LEU A 114 13.18 -9.22 -7.64
C LEU A 114 12.18 -8.10 -7.37
N SER A 115 11.87 -7.26 -8.38
CA SER A 115 10.91 -6.16 -8.25
C SER A 115 9.51 -6.67 -7.84
N LYS A 116 9.06 -7.82 -8.36
CA LYS A 116 7.77 -8.42 -7.95
C LYS A 116 7.77 -8.81 -6.46
N VAL A 117 8.86 -9.42 -5.99
CA VAL A 117 9.02 -9.79 -4.57
C VAL A 117 9.04 -8.54 -3.70
N LEU A 118 9.79 -7.51 -4.10
CA LEU A 118 9.88 -6.25 -3.37
C LEU A 118 8.54 -5.50 -3.32
N ILE A 119 7.77 -5.50 -4.41
CA ILE A 119 6.40 -4.97 -4.41
C ILE A 119 5.55 -5.71 -3.37
N PHE A 120 5.60 -7.02 -3.37
CA PHE A 120 4.81 -7.82 -2.43
C PHE A 120 5.20 -7.54 -0.98
N ILE A 121 6.49 -7.53 -0.66
CA ILE A 121 6.99 -7.22 0.68
C ILE A 121 6.59 -5.80 1.10
N SER A 122 6.75 -4.81 0.22
CA SER A 122 6.40 -3.42 0.53
C SER A 122 4.89 -3.24 0.75
N LEU A 123 4.04 -3.97 0.03
CA LEU A 123 2.59 -3.99 0.27
C LEU A 123 2.23 -4.65 1.60
N LEU A 124 2.91 -5.73 1.99
CA LEU A 124 2.73 -6.34 3.30
C LEU A 124 3.09 -5.38 4.43
N VAL A 125 4.26 -4.72 4.33
CA VAL A 125 4.71 -3.73 5.31
C VAL A 125 3.72 -2.57 5.38
N TRP A 126 3.31 -2.04 4.23
CA TRP A 126 2.31 -0.96 4.18
C TRP A 126 0.98 -1.37 4.82
N SER A 127 0.50 -2.58 4.54
CA SER A 127 -0.73 -3.09 5.16
C SER A 127 -0.61 -3.21 6.68
N GLY A 128 0.54 -3.64 7.19
CA GLY A 128 0.83 -3.69 8.62
C GLY A 128 0.83 -2.31 9.27
N VAL A 129 1.51 -1.34 8.64
CA VAL A 129 1.53 0.06 9.08
C VAL A 129 0.13 0.65 9.10
N HIS A 130 -0.66 0.39 8.06
CA HIS A 130 -2.02 0.88 7.96
C HIS A 130 -2.93 0.30 9.05
N PHE A 131 -2.73 -0.98 9.38
CA PHE A 131 -3.43 -1.62 10.48
C PHE A 131 -3.13 -0.94 11.82
N THR A 132 -1.86 -0.66 12.12
CA THR A 132 -1.49 0.04 13.36
C THR A 132 -2.06 1.45 13.43
N GLN A 133 -2.07 2.18 12.32
CA GLN A 133 -2.70 3.50 12.24
C GLN A 133 -4.22 3.44 12.47
N LEU A 134 -4.90 2.44 11.97
CA LEU A 134 -6.33 2.24 12.22
C LEU A 134 -6.63 1.93 13.68
N GLU A 135 -5.80 1.15 14.35
CA GLU A 135 -5.95 0.87 15.78
C GLU A 135 -5.72 2.13 16.63
N GLN A 136 -4.72 2.94 16.29
CA GLN A 136 -4.48 4.23 16.94
C GLN A 136 -5.67 5.19 16.76
N LEU A 137 -6.23 5.23 15.55
CA LEU A 137 -7.40 6.04 15.24
C LEU A 137 -8.64 5.59 16.03
N ARG A 138 -8.86 4.29 16.14
CA ARG A 138 -9.93 3.71 16.96
C ARG A 138 -9.76 4.05 18.44
N ALA A 139 -8.56 3.91 18.98
CA ALA A 139 -8.24 4.27 20.35
C ALA A 139 -8.54 5.75 20.59
N TYR A 140 -8.13 6.62 19.67
CA TYR A 140 -8.41 8.05 19.71
C TYR A 140 -9.92 8.37 19.78
N TYR A 141 -10.74 7.80 18.88
CA TYR A 141 -12.20 8.04 18.92
C TYR A 141 -12.86 7.51 20.19
N LYS A 142 -12.33 6.41 20.74
CA LYS A 142 -12.81 5.86 22.00
C LYS A 142 -12.54 6.83 23.16
N THR A 143 -11.35 7.47 23.20
CA THR A 143 -10.98 8.42 24.26
C THR A 143 -11.73 9.75 24.13
N GLN A 144 -12.05 10.23 22.92
CA GLN A 144 -12.88 11.40 22.74
C GLN A 144 -14.27 11.25 23.34
N HIS A 145 -14.86 10.05 23.24
CA HIS A 145 -16.15 9.76 23.88
C HIS A 145 -16.06 9.63 25.41
N THR A 146 -14.85 9.42 25.96
CA THR A 146 -14.63 9.33 27.42
C THR A 146 -14.08 10.62 28.04
N GLY A 147 -13.92 11.71 27.26
CA GLY A 147 -13.49 13.01 27.75
C GLY A 147 -11.99 13.16 28.02
N GLU A 148 -11.16 12.23 27.60
CA GLU A 148 -9.70 12.34 27.69
C GLU A 148 -9.11 13.14 26.52
N SER A 149 -8.16 14.05 26.84
CA SER A 149 -7.66 15.05 25.89
C SER A 149 -6.64 14.50 24.89
N TRP A 150 -6.61 15.11 23.70
CA TRP A 150 -5.69 14.86 22.58
C TRP A 150 -4.18 14.84 22.91
N GLN A 151 -3.77 15.43 24.02
CA GLN A 151 -2.37 15.66 24.35
C GLN A 151 -1.56 14.37 24.57
N GLN A 152 -2.22 13.24 24.82
CA GLN A 152 -1.53 11.97 25.04
C GLN A 152 -1.12 11.23 23.75
N TYR A 153 -1.71 11.56 22.61
CA TYR A 153 -1.53 10.80 21.36
C TYR A 153 -0.70 11.52 20.29
N GLY A 154 -0.36 12.79 20.51
CA GLY A 154 0.43 13.58 19.58
C GLY A 154 1.95 13.40 19.70
N ALA A 155 2.41 12.51 20.59
CA ALA A 155 3.83 12.32 20.90
C ALA A 155 4.43 11.02 20.30
N LEU A 156 3.71 10.32 19.47
CA LEU A 156 4.19 9.16 18.69
C LEU A 156 4.22 9.50 17.19
#